data_069e76a2db451380e97b1973257d7176
#
_entry.id   069e76a2db451380e97b1973257d7176
#
_cell.length_a   1.000
_cell.length_b   1.000
_cell.length_c   1.000
_cell.angle_alpha   90.00
_cell.angle_beta   90.00
_cell.angle_gamma   90.00
#
_symmetry.space_group_name_H-M   'P 1'
#
loop_
_entity.id
_entity.type
_entity.pdbx_description
1 polymer ?
#
loop_
_entity_poly.entity_id
_entity_poly.type
_entity_poly.pdbx_seq_one_letter_code
_entity_poly.pdbx_strand_id
1 'polypeptide(L)'
;MKFITAVRVTVMSALSLFTPAAFAADLAAGAQVFTANCAACHLGGGNSIMSNKTLKQADLEQYLDGYGSEHSVDAIITQVTNGKNIMPAFSGRLTSEQIANVAAYVQDQAEKGW
;
A
#
# COMPACT_ATOMS: atom_id res chain seq x y z
N MET A 1 0.95 10.39 -70.93
CA MET A 1 0.30 10.61 -69.61
C MET A 1 1.05 9.81 -68.57
N LYS A 2 1.74 10.49 -67.69
CA LYS A 2 2.42 9.84 -66.55
C LYS A 2 1.56 10.01 -65.33
N PHE A 3 1.02 8.91 -64.83
CA PHE A 3 0.29 8.90 -63.56
C PHE A 3 1.33 8.88 -62.41
N ILE A 4 1.41 9.97 -61.67
CA ILE A 4 2.24 10.02 -60.47
C ILE A 4 1.38 9.51 -59.34
N THR A 5 1.62 8.27 -58.91
CA THR A 5 0.99 7.70 -57.75
C THR A 5 1.66 8.29 -56.53
N ALA A 6 1.00 9.23 -55.85
CA ALA A 6 1.48 9.76 -54.59
C ALA A 6 1.28 8.72 -53.51
N VAL A 7 2.37 8.11 -53.07
CA VAL A 7 2.39 7.25 -51.89
C VAL A 7 2.24 8.15 -50.66
N ARG A 8 1.08 8.17 -50.06
CA ARG A 8 0.88 8.80 -48.73
C ARG A 8 1.52 7.90 -47.69
N VAL A 9 2.70 8.29 -47.22
CA VAL A 9 3.30 7.69 -46.04
C VAL A 9 2.57 8.28 -44.82
N THR A 10 1.68 7.54 -44.26
CA THR A 10 1.06 7.90 -42.96
C THR A 10 2.07 7.58 -41.87
N VAL A 11 2.75 8.58 -41.37
CA VAL A 11 3.59 8.45 -40.19
C VAL A 11 2.66 8.31 -39.01
N MET A 12 2.43 7.09 -38.56
CA MET A 12 1.81 6.86 -37.26
C MET A 12 2.82 7.23 -36.18
N SER A 13 2.66 8.42 -35.62
CA SER A 13 3.36 8.79 -34.39
C SER A 13 2.77 7.93 -33.25
N ALA A 14 3.51 6.88 -32.88
CA ALA A 14 3.21 6.14 -31.66
C ALA A 14 3.48 7.09 -30.48
N LEU A 15 2.41 7.66 -29.91
CA LEU A 15 2.49 8.42 -28.68
C LEU A 15 2.75 7.42 -27.55
N SER A 16 4.02 7.24 -27.20
CA SER A 16 4.38 6.48 -25.99
C SER A 16 3.94 7.32 -24.79
N LEU A 17 2.77 7.02 -24.24
CA LEU A 17 2.35 7.55 -22.96
C LEU A 17 3.25 6.88 -21.90
N PHE A 18 4.35 7.55 -21.55
CA PHE A 18 5.07 7.29 -20.32
C PHE A 18 4.17 7.76 -19.18
N THR A 19 3.28 6.90 -18.72
CA THR A 19 2.78 7.02 -17.37
C THR A 19 3.94 6.68 -16.45
N PRO A 20 4.41 7.60 -15.56
CA PRO A 20 5.30 7.18 -14.49
C PRO A 20 4.60 6.00 -13.81
N ALA A 21 5.28 4.84 -13.76
CA ALA A 21 4.77 3.69 -13.05
C ALA A 21 4.49 4.15 -11.63
N ALA A 22 3.19 4.35 -11.30
CA ALA A 22 2.80 4.49 -9.91
C ALA A 22 3.38 3.26 -9.21
N PHE A 23 4.21 3.47 -8.19
CA PHE A 23 4.85 2.40 -7.43
C PHE A 23 3.73 1.52 -6.87
N ALA A 24 3.46 0.39 -7.52
CA ALA A 24 2.53 -0.59 -7.03
C ALA A 24 3.18 -1.31 -5.86
N ALA A 25 2.60 -1.19 -4.67
CA ALA A 25 3.08 -1.90 -3.50
C ALA A 25 3.06 -3.41 -3.76
N ASP A 26 4.12 -4.08 -3.33
CA ASP A 26 4.25 -5.54 -3.41
C ASP A 26 3.60 -6.17 -2.18
N LEU A 27 2.43 -6.80 -2.36
CA LEU A 27 1.70 -7.44 -1.27
C LEU A 27 2.44 -8.65 -0.70
N ALA A 28 3.13 -9.41 -1.51
CA ALA A 28 3.91 -10.56 -1.04
C ALA A 28 5.10 -10.10 -0.19
N ALA A 29 5.81 -9.06 -0.61
CA ALA A 29 6.87 -8.45 0.20
C ALA A 29 6.29 -7.84 1.48
N GLY A 30 5.12 -7.21 1.42
CA GLY A 30 4.41 -6.68 2.58
C GLY A 30 4.04 -7.76 3.60
N ALA A 31 3.60 -8.93 3.13
CA ALA A 31 3.32 -10.08 3.97
C ALA A 31 4.56 -10.57 4.73
N GLN A 32 5.72 -10.58 4.09
CA GLN A 32 6.99 -10.94 4.72
C GLN A 32 7.41 -9.94 5.79
N VAL A 33 7.28 -8.64 5.50
CA VAL A 33 7.54 -7.58 6.49
C VAL A 33 6.61 -7.71 7.69
N PHE A 34 5.33 -7.98 7.45
CA PHE A 34 4.33 -8.17 8.50
C PHE A 34 4.69 -9.34 9.41
N THR A 35 5.00 -10.49 8.85
CA THR A 35 5.37 -11.68 9.60
C THR A 35 6.60 -11.46 10.47
N ALA A 36 7.60 -10.76 9.95
CA ALA A 36 8.85 -10.53 10.66
C ALA A 36 8.78 -9.44 11.72
N ASN A 37 7.92 -8.42 11.56
CA ASN A 37 7.96 -7.21 12.37
C ASN A 37 6.66 -6.86 13.10
N CYS A 38 5.53 -7.37 12.66
CA CYS A 38 4.21 -6.94 13.12
C CYS A 38 3.43 -8.06 13.81
N ALA A 39 3.60 -9.29 13.37
CA ALA A 39 2.83 -10.45 13.81
C ALA A 39 2.95 -10.75 15.31
N ALA A 40 4.06 -10.38 15.95
CA ALA A 40 4.22 -10.57 17.39
C ALA A 40 3.07 -9.96 18.20
N CYS A 41 2.57 -8.79 17.78
CA CYS A 41 1.44 -8.10 18.40
C CYS A 41 0.15 -8.19 17.59
N HIS A 42 0.25 -8.35 16.28
CA HIS A 42 -0.88 -8.28 15.34
C HIS A 42 -1.17 -9.60 14.62
N LEU A 43 -0.85 -10.73 15.23
CA LEU A 43 -1.10 -12.04 14.65
C LEU A 43 -2.56 -12.17 14.18
N GLY A 44 -2.74 -12.57 12.92
CA GLY A 44 -4.07 -12.73 12.32
C GLY A 44 -4.90 -11.46 12.26
N GLY A 45 -4.25 -10.28 12.28
CA GLY A 45 -4.93 -8.98 12.28
C GLY A 45 -5.45 -8.53 13.63
N GLY A 46 -5.07 -9.23 14.70
CA GLY A 46 -5.44 -8.88 16.06
C GLY A 46 -4.59 -7.78 16.69
N ASN A 47 -4.71 -7.64 17.99
CA ASN A 47 -3.86 -6.79 18.80
C ASN A 47 -3.77 -7.42 20.19
N SER A 48 -2.61 -7.94 20.55
CA SER A 48 -2.38 -8.63 21.83
C SER A 48 -2.26 -7.68 23.03
N ILE A 49 -2.02 -6.40 22.79
CA ILE A 49 -1.89 -5.37 23.83
C ILE A 49 -3.22 -4.69 24.10
N MET A 50 -3.95 -4.31 23.05
CA MET A 50 -5.26 -3.66 23.11
C MET A 50 -6.25 -4.43 22.24
N SER A 51 -6.90 -5.42 22.78
CA SER A 51 -7.71 -6.39 22.05
C SER A 51 -8.87 -5.80 21.24
N ASN A 52 -9.31 -4.58 21.57
CA ASN A 52 -10.35 -3.85 20.84
C ASN A 52 -9.83 -3.03 19.65
N LYS A 53 -8.53 -2.81 19.59
CA LYS A 53 -7.88 -2.03 18.51
C LYS A 53 -7.17 -2.96 17.54
N THR A 54 -7.93 -3.76 16.82
CA THR A 54 -7.43 -4.73 15.86
C THR A 54 -7.12 -4.08 14.50
N LEU A 55 -6.57 -4.85 13.59
CA LEU A 55 -6.36 -4.45 12.20
C LEU A 55 -7.55 -4.80 11.29
N LYS A 56 -8.68 -5.20 11.86
CA LYS A 56 -9.92 -5.35 11.11
C LYS A 56 -10.39 -4.00 10.61
N GLN A 57 -11.00 -3.96 9.44
CA GLN A 57 -11.38 -2.70 8.78
C GLN A 57 -12.26 -1.82 9.66
N ALA A 58 -13.23 -2.39 10.35
CA ALA A 58 -14.11 -1.64 11.26
C ALA A 58 -13.34 -0.97 12.41
N ASP A 59 -12.34 -1.63 12.96
CA ASP A 59 -11.51 -1.08 14.03
C ASP A 59 -10.53 -0.03 13.50
N LEU A 60 -9.99 -0.22 12.31
CA LEU A 60 -9.18 0.80 11.64
C LEU A 60 -9.99 2.07 11.38
N GLU A 61 -11.23 1.94 10.92
CA GLU A 61 -12.14 3.09 10.74
C GLU A 61 -12.41 3.83 12.05
N GLN A 62 -12.57 3.10 13.14
CA GLN A 62 -12.91 3.67 14.44
C GLN A 62 -11.70 4.29 15.16
N TYR A 63 -10.53 3.68 15.10
CA TYR A 63 -9.42 4.01 15.98
C TYR A 63 -8.18 4.56 15.29
N LEU A 64 -7.98 4.32 13.99
CA LEU A 64 -6.81 4.81 13.29
C LEU A 64 -7.06 6.22 12.75
N ASP A 65 -6.32 7.18 13.30
CA ASP A 65 -6.41 8.57 12.88
C ASP A 65 -6.12 8.73 11.39
N GLY A 66 -7.02 9.41 10.69
CA GLY A 66 -6.90 9.68 9.27
C GLY A 66 -7.30 8.54 8.33
N TYR A 67 -7.64 7.37 8.86
CA TYR A 67 -8.06 6.23 8.04
C TYR A 67 -9.47 6.43 7.46
N GLY A 68 -10.44 6.71 8.31
CA GLY A 68 -11.81 7.05 7.95
C GLY A 68 -12.52 6.03 7.08
N SER A 69 -13.65 6.44 6.51
CA SER A 69 -14.44 5.63 5.57
C SER A 69 -13.78 5.50 4.18
N GLU A 70 -12.78 6.30 3.90
CA GLU A 70 -12.00 6.29 2.66
C GLU A 70 -10.91 5.21 2.68
N HIS A 71 -10.65 4.62 3.84
CA HIS A 71 -9.65 3.57 4.05
C HIS A 71 -8.26 3.97 3.59
N SER A 72 -7.77 5.10 4.10
CA SER A 72 -6.50 5.69 3.70
C SER A 72 -5.31 4.82 4.09
N VAL A 73 -4.60 4.29 3.10
CA VAL A 73 -3.34 3.57 3.31
C VAL A 73 -2.27 4.49 3.90
N ASP A 74 -2.30 5.78 3.57
CA ASP A 74 -1.37 6.77 4.14
C ASP A 74 -1.48 6.87 5.66
N ALA A 75 -2.68 6.67 6.22
CA ALA A 75 -2.87 6.63 7.66
C ALA A 75 -2.13 5.44 8.30
N ILE A 76 -2.13 4.30 7.65
CA ILE A 76 -1.37 3.12 8.09
C ILE A 76 0.13 3.41 7.98
N ILE A 77 0.59 3.96 6.87
CA ILE A 77 1.99 4.35 6.67
C ILE A 77 2.45 5.31 7.77
N THR A 78 1.66 6.32 8.08
CA THR A 78 1.98 7.30 9.11
C THR A 78 2.14 6.65 10.47
N GLN A 79 1.22 5.77 10.88
CA GLN A 79 1.32 5.11 12.18
C GLN A 79 2.48 4.12 12.26
N VAL A 80 2.74 3.36 11.23
CA VAL A 80 3.90 2.45 11.17
C VAL A 80 5.21 3.24 11.23
N THR A 81 5.28 4.35 10.52
CA THR A 81 6.47 5.21 10.49
C THR A 81 6.78 5.80 11.86
N ASN A 82 5.77 6.35 12.51
CA ASN A 82 5.92 7.15 13.74
C ASN A 82 5.69 6.36 15.03
N GLY A 83 5.01 5.22 14.95
CA GLY A 83 4.55 4.49 16.13
C GLY A 83 3.46 5.22 16.90
N LYS A 84 2.94 4.59 17.92
CA LYS A 84 1.98 5.18 18.86
C LYS A 84 1.95 4.39 20.16
N ASN A 85 2.18 5.06 21.27
CA ASN A 85 2.22 4.42 22.59
C ASN A 85 3.22 3.25 22.63
N ILE A 86 2.76 2.02 22.88
CA ILE A 86 3.61 0.82 22.92
C ILE A 86 4.04 0.36 21.52
N MET A 87 3.28 0.70 20.48
CA MET A 87 3.67 0.40 19.12
C MET A 87 4.92 1.19 18.72
N PRO A 88 6.03 0.52 18.41
CA PRO A 88 7.27 1.23 18.08
C PRO A 88 7.18 1.93 16.73
N ALA A 89 7.98 2.97 16.56
CA ALA A 89 8.22 3.61 15.27
C ALA A 89 9.13 2.72 14.41
N PHE A 90 8.77 2.51 13.16
CA PHE A 90 9.56 1.70 12.23
C PHE A 90 10.42 2.52 11.27
N SER A 91 10.33 3.86 11.32
CA SER A 91 11.32 4.72 10.65
C SER A 91 12.72 4.39 11.16
N GLY A 92 13.66 4.12 10.25
CA GLY A 92 15.01 3.69 10.63
C GLY A 92 15.17 2.18 10.86
N ARG A 93 14.09 1.41 11.00
CA ARG A 93 14.09 -0.06 11.04
C ARG A 93 13.70 -0.68 9.71
N LEU A 94 12.76 -0.05 9.03
CA LEU A 94 12.25 -0.43 7.73
C LEU A 94 12.48 0.70 6.73
N THR A 95 12.69 0.37 5.48
CA THR A 95 12.75 1.35 4.40
C THR A 95 11.36 1.90 4.12
N SER A 96 11.27 3.05 3.47
CA SER A 96 9.99 3.61 3.02
C SER A 96 9.21 2.66 2.12
N GLU A 97 9.91 1.90 1.28
CA GLU A 97 9.33 0.86 0.42
C GLU A 97 8.72 -0.27 1.25
N GLN A 98 9.46 -0.78 2.24
CA GLN A 98 8.96 -1.82 3.14
C GLN A 98 7.73 -1.37 3.91
N ILE A 99 7.72 -0.14 4.39
CA ILE A 99 6.57 0.46 5.09
C ILE A 99 5.37 0.58 4.14
N ALA A 100 5.57 1.05 2.91
CA ALA A 100 4.50 1.12 1.91
C ALA A 100 3.94 -0.27 1.58
N ASN A 101 4.80 -1.27 1.43
CA ASN A 101 4.40 -2.64 1.14
C ASN A 101 3.59 -3.26 2.28
N VAL A 102 4.04 -3.10 3.53
CA VAL A 102 3.30 -3.66 4.67
C VAL A 102 1.98 -2.94 4.92
N ALA A 103 1.93 -1.63 4.71
CA ALA A 103 0.68 -0.87 4.81
C ALA A 103 -0.35 -1.32 3.78
N ALA A 104 0.07 -1.54 2.54
CA ALA A 104 -0.79 -2.08 1.49
C ALA A 104 -1.26 -3.51 1.81
N TYR A 105 -0.39 -4.34 2.38
CA TYR A 105 -0.75 -5.68 2.82
C TYR A 105 -1.80 -5.64 3.93
N VAL A 106 -1.64 -4.79 4.94
CA VAL A 106 -2.61 -4.63 6.03
C VAL A 106 -3.96 -4.18 5.46
N GLN A 107 -3.98 -3.21 4.55
CA GLN A 107 -5.22 -2.75 3.92
C GLN A 107 -5.89 -3.87 3.11
N ASP A 108 -5.13 -4.62 2.33
CA ASP A 108 -5.65 -5.75 1.56
C ASP A 108 -6.28 -6.82 2.46
N GLN A 109 -5.62 -7.16 3.54
CA GLN A 109 -6.14 -8.10 4.54
C GLN A 109 -7.37 -7.56 5.26
N ALA A 110 -7.39 -6.28 5.63
CA ALA A 110 -8.54 -5.65 6.26
C ALA A 110 -9.78 -5.71 5.36
N GLU A 111 -9.63 -5.49 4.08
CA GLU A 111 -10.71 -5.61 3.08
C GLU A 111 -11.21 -7.06 2.94
N LYS A 112 -10.32 -8.03 2.99
CA LYS A 112 -10.64 -9.46 2.84
C LYS A 112 -11.13 -10.10 4.13
N GLY A 113 -10.84 -9.50 5.29
CA GLY A 113 -11.23 -10.00 6.61
C GLY A 113 -10.20 -10.93 7.26
N TRP A 114 -8.93 -10.70 7.05
CA TRP A 114 -7.79 -11.43 7.68
C TRP A 114 -7.83 -12.96 7.60
#